data_111db0c72e104ae7b416a3daedafecbb
#
_entry.id   111db0c72e104ae7b416a3daedafecbb
#
_cell.length_a   1.000
_cell.length_b   1.000
_cell.length_c   1.000
_cell.angle_alpha   90.00
_cell.angle_beta   90.00
_cell.angle_gamma   90.00
#
_symmetry.space_group_name_H-M   'P 1'
#
loop_
_entity.id
_entity.type
_entity.pdbx_description
1 polymer ?
#
loop_
_entity_poly.entity_id
_entity_poly.type
_entity_poly.pdbx_seq_one_letter_code
_entity_poly.pdbx_strand_id
1 'polypeptide(L)'
;MTSPPQLPPQPPHQITPQSSLHPPLSADAVDAADRGRLTISEKAIEKIAGQVALETPGVHGTAGGFLGIGAHDDEDTRPRVKVELHGLTASIHVRAGIRYPAPLRATTERLSEQIRTQVSARCGIDVRQVDIDVDALVSDTKTGDTNTNGRRELL
;
A
#
# COMPACT_ATOMS: atom_id res chain seq x y z
N MET A 1 -65.93 -50.28 -39.77
CA MET A 1 -66.00 -49.06 -38.93
C MET A 1 -65.36 -49.41 -37.62
N THR A 2 -64.08 -49.11 -37.51
CA THR A 2 -63.26 -49.47 -36.35
C THR A 2 -62.98 -48.18 -35.58
N SER A 3 -63.55 -48.07 -34.38
CA SER A 3 -63.27 -46.94 -33.45
C SER A 3 -61.82 -46.97 -32.95
N PRO A 4 -61.16 -45.85 -32.86
CA PRO A 4 -59.79 -45.79 -32.26
C PRO A 4 -59.86 -45.90 -30.69
N PRO A 5 -58.84 -46.48 -30.09
CA PRO A 5 -58.77 -46.61 -28.62
C PRO A 5 -58.57 -45.25 -27.93
N GLN A 6 -59.42 -45.00 -26.93
CA GLN A 6 -59.28 -43.82 -26.03
C GLN A 6 -58.13 -44.02 -25.11
N LEU A 7 -57.24 -43.03 -25.10
CA LEU A 7 -56.18 -42.90 -24.09
C LEU A 7 -56.79 -42.62 -22.71
N PRO A 8 -56.29 -43.24 -21.66
CA PRO A 8 -56.77 -42.93 -20.30
C PRO A 8 -56.37 -41.50 -19.87
N PRO A 9 -57.16 -40.82 -19.02
CA PRO A 9 -56.86 -39.46 -18.53
C PRO A 9 -55.64 -39.48 -17.65
N GLN A 10 -54.69 -38.58 -17.94
CA GLN A 10 -53.51 -38.33 -17.11
C GLN A 10 -53.95 -37.63 -15.82
N PRO A 11 -53.36 -38.01 -14.65
CA PRO A 11 -53.63 -37.30 -13.42
C PRO A 11 -53.02 -35.88 -13.46
N PRO A 12 -53.64 -34.92 -12.77
CA PRO A 12 -53.11 -33.55 -12.73
C PRO A 12 -51.73 -33.53 -12.12
N HIS A 13 -50.80 -32.90 -12.81
CA HIS A 13 -49.46 -32.62 -12.29
C HIS A 13 -49.58 -31.79 -11.04
N GLN A 14 -49.33 -32.39 -9.88
CA GLN A 14 -49.18 -31.69 -8.66
C GLN A 14 -47.92 -30.79 -8.76
N ILE A 15 -48.13 -29.49 -8.90
CA ILE A 15 -47.10 -28.50 -8.74
C ILE A 15 -46.78 -28.49 -7.26
N THR A 16 -45.73 -29.21 -6.87
CA THR A 16 -45.13 -29.04 -5.57
C THR A 16 -44.55 -27.62 -5.52
N PRO A 17 -44.93 -26.76 -4.54
CA PRO A 17 -44.23 -25.51 -4.35
C PRO A 17 -42.81 -25.89 -3.95
N GLN A 18 -41.85 -25.60 -4.84
CA GLN A 18 -40.45 -25.62 -4.45
C GLN A 18 -40.29 -24.58 -3.35
N SER A 19 -40.17 -25.07 -2.13
CA SER A 19 -39.68 -24.30 -1.00
C SER A 19 -38.41 -23.63 -1.45
N SER A 20 -38.48 -22.32 -1.67
CA SER A 20 -37.30 -21.45 -1.84
C SER A 20 -36.50 -21.61 -0.58
N LEU A 21 -35.50 -22.49 -0.62
CA LEU A 21 -34.40 -22.48 0.31
C LEU A 21 -33.66 -21.16 0.08
N HIS A 22 -34.12 -20.11 0.76
CA HIS A 22 -33.29 -18.97 1.04
C HIS A 22 -32.10 -19.55 1.80
N PRO A 23 -30.86 -19.39 1.33
CA PRO A 23 -29.72 -19.70 2.18
C PRO A 23 -29.89 -18.89 3.44
N PRO A 24 -29.65 -19.45 4.62
CA PRO A 24 -29.71 -18.69 5.86
C PRO A 24 -28.78 -17.50 5.68
N LEU A 25 -29.28 -16.28 5.89
CA LEU A 25 -28.46 -15.09 5.99
C LEU A 25 -27.32 -15.43 6.93
N SER A 26 -26.13 -15.52 6.35
CA SER A 26 -24.95 -16.08 6.99
C SER A 26 -24.79 -15.44 8.36
N ALA A 27 -24.63 -16.25 9.40
CA ALA A 27 -24.36 -15.80 10.77
C ALA A 27 -23.21 -14.78 10.82
N ASP A 28 -22.31 -14.84 9.83
CA ASP A 28 -21.23 -13.89 9.61
C ASP A 28 -21.67 -12.44 9.38
N ALA A 29 -22.86 -12.19 8.84
CA ALA A 29 -23.35 -10.83 8.61
C ALA A 29 -23.80 -10.14 9.90
N VAL A 30 -24.37 -10.89 10.83
CA VAL A 30 -24.81 -10.38 12.15
C VAL A 30 -23.59 -10.10 13.02
N ASP A 31 -22.59 -10.99 12.98
CA ASP A 31 -21.35 -10.86 13.73
C ASP A 31 -20.46 -9.71 13.21
N ALA A 32 -20.56 -9.36 11.92
CA ALA A 32 -19.86 -8.21 11.34
C ALA A 32 -20.44 -6.86 11.83
N ALA A 33 -21.74 -6.77 12.10
CA ALA A 33 -22.37 -5.55 12.61
C ALA A 33 -22.00 -5.27 14.08
N ASP A 34 -21.68 -6.30 14.84
CA ASP A 34 -21.36 -6.21 16.27
C ASP A 34 -19.88 -5.90 16.56
N ARG A 35 -18.99 -6.03 15.56
CA ARG A 35 -17.55 -5.81 15.70
C ARG A 35 -17.11 -4.35 15.71
N GLY A 36 -18.02 -3.41 15.55
CA GLY A 36 -17.73 -1.98 15.49
C GLY A 36 -17.20 -1.52 14.12
N ARG A 37 -16.78 -0.27 14.06
CA ARG A 37 -16.28 0.37 12.83
C ARG A 37 -14.78 0.59 12.90
N LEU A 38 -14.05 0.11 11.91
CA LEU A 38 -12.64 0.47 11.70
C LEU A 38 -12.56 1.71 10.81
N THR A 39 -11.87 2.75 11.30
CA THR A 39 -11.52 3.93 10.52
C THR A 39 -10.00 4.08 10.53
N ILE A 40 -9.38 4.10 9.35
CA ILE A 40 -7.93 4.28 9.20
C ILE A 40 -7.70 5.72 8.76
N SER A 41 -6.87 6.47 9.51
CA SER A 41 -6.53 7.85 9.18
C SER A 41 -5.44 7.89 8.09
N GLU A 42 -5.41 8.98 7.31
CA GLU A 42 -4.32 9.25 6.34
C GLU A 42 -2.95 9.16 7.00
N LYS A 43 -2.79 9.72 8.22
CA LYS A 43 -1.57 9.61 9.01
C LYS A 43 -1.10 8.18 9.28
N ALA A 44 -2.03 7.26 9.51
CA ALA A 44 -1.68 5.86 9.71
C ALA A 44 -1.19 5.22 8.41
N ILE A 45 -1.85 5.55 7.28
CA ILE A 45 -1.47 5.09 5.95
C ILE A 45 -0.10 5.68 5.55
N GLU A 46 0.16 6.97 5.83
CA GLU A 46 1.45 7.62 5.61
C GLU A 46 2.60 6.88 6.32
N LYS A 47 2.40 6.49 7.58
CA LYS A 47 3.39 5.73 8.35
C LYS A 47 3.64 4.35 7.77
N ILE A 48 2.58 3.65 7.35
CA ILE A 48 2.70 2.34 6.71
C ILE A 48 3.44 2.46 5.38
N ALA A 49 3.06 3.42 4.53
CA ALA A 49 3.71 3.65 3.25
C ALA A 49 5.19 4.09 3.41
N GLY A 50 5.49 4.92 4.41
CA GLY A 50 6.86 5.30 4.75
C GLY A 50 7.71 4.11 5.19
N GLN A 51 7.14 3.20 5.95
CA GLN A 51 7.82 1.96 6.34
C GLN A 51 8.08 1.04 5.13
N VAL A 52 7.08 0.87 4.25
CA VAL A 52 7.22 0.11 3.01
C VAL A 52 8.31 0.72 2.11
N ALA A 53 8.38 2.05 2.05
CA ALA A 53 9.40 2.73 1.27
C ALA A 53 10.80 2.46 1.82
N LEU A 54 11.00 2.45 3.14
CA LEU A 54 12.27 2.09 3.77
C LEU A 54 12.69 0.65 3.53
N GLU A 55 11.73 -0.27 3.47
CA GLU A 55 11.97 -1.69 3.19
C GLU A 55 12.36 -1.92 1.71
N THR A 56 12.19 -0.91 0.85
CA THR A 56 12.57 -1.01 -0.57
C THR A 56 14.08 -0.84 -0.73
N PRO A 57 14.80 -1.83 -1.30
CA PRO A 57 16.25 -1.74 -1.47
C PRO A 57 16.67 -0.54 -2.32
N GLY A 58 17.61 0.26 -1.82
CA GLY A 58 18.13 1.43 -2.49
C GLY A 58 17.34 2.71 -2.26
N VAL A 59 16.26 2.66 -1.48
CA VAL A 59 15.48 3.83 -1.05
C VAL A 59 15.97 4.29 0.32
N HIS A 60 16.13 5.58 0.49
CA HIS A 60 16.53 6.24 1.72
C HIS A 60 15.61 7.41 2.01
N GLY A 61 15.59 7.87 3.26
CA GLY A 61 14.99 9.15 3.59
C GLY A 61 15.80 10.29 3.04
N THR A 62 15.15 11.40 2.83
CA THR A 62 15.83 12.67 2.60
C THR A 62 16.15 13.28 3.96
N ALA A 63 17.41 13.24 4.37
CA ALA A 63 17.84 13.99 5.56
C ALA A 63 17.51 15.47 5.34
N GLY A 64 16.55 15.98 6.11
CA GLY A 64 16.13 17.38 6.07
C GLY A 64 17.19 18.26 6.67
N GLY A 65 18.22 18.64 5.88
CA GLY A 65 19.21 19.60 6.35
C GLY A 65 20.23 19.89 5.27
N PHE A 66 20.15 21.06 4.67
CA PHE A 66 21.12 21.58 3.70
C PHE A 66 22.55 21.69 4.25
N LEU A 67 22.80 21.45 5.53
CA LEU A 67 24.12 21.55 6.16
C LEU A 67 24.38 20.49 7.25
N GLY A 68 23.64 19.40 7.33
CA GLY A 68 23.96 18.33 8.29
C GLY A 68 23.88 18.74 9.77
N ILE A 69 23.27 19.86 10.10
CA ILE A 69 23.13 20.36 11.46
C ILE A 69 21.68 20.17 11.88
N GLY A 70 21.41 19.19 12.76
CA GLY A 70 20.12 19.03 13.42
C GLY A 70 19.37 17.74 13.17
N ALA A 71 19.93 16.72 12.54
CA ALA A 71 19.31 15.40 12.47
C ALA A 71 19.45 14.69 13.82
N HIS A 72 18.46 14.86 14.69
CA HIS A 72 18.43 14.19 15.99
C HIS A 72 17.24 13.24 16.16
N ASP A 73 16.42 13.02 15.12
CA ASP A 73 15.33 12.07 15.18
C ASP A 73 15.37 11.10 14.01
N ASP A 74 15.15 9.82 14.30
CA ASP A 74 15.01 8.74 13.30
C ASP A 74 13.92 9.02 12.24
N GLU A 75 13.08 9.99 12.50
CA GLU A 75 12.01 10.43 11.60
C GLU A 75 12.54 11.21 10.38
N ASP A 76 13.68 11.91 10.52
CA ASP A 76 14.33 12.66 9.42
C ASP A 76 15.05 11.73 8.42
N THR A 77 15.30 10.48 8.81
CA THR A 77 15.96 9.47 7.96
C THR A 77 14.95 8.69 7.09
N ARG A 78 13.66 8.93 7.27
CA ARG A 78 12.59 8.21 6.55
C ARG A 78 12.14 8.98 5.31
N PRO A 79 11.73 8.26 4.25
CA PRO A 79 11.02 8.87 3.14
C PRO A 79 9.79 9.63 3.63
N ARG A 80 9.57 10.82 3.10
CA ARG A 80 8.39 11.61 3.44
C ARG A 80 7.24 11.16 2.56
N VAL A 81 6.13 10.82 3.17
CA VAL A 81 4.93 10.35 2.48
C VAL A 81 3.77 11.25 2.82
N LYS A 82 3.00 11.62 1.80
CA LYS A 82 1.69 12.24 1.93
C LYS A 82 0.64 11.38 1.28
N VAL A 83 -0.52 11.28 1.92
CA VAL A 83 -1.66 10.48 1.44
C VAL A 83 -2.87 11.37 1.37
N GLU A 84 -3.59 11.27 0.28
CA GLU A 84 -4.92 11.85 0.10
C GLU A 84 -5.92 10.70 -0.07
N LEU A 85 -6.89 10.62 0.85
CA LEU A 85 -7.87 9.54 0.91
C LEU A 85 -9.25 10.03 0.50
N HIS A 86 -9.84 9.40 -0.51
CA HIS A 86 -11.19 9.67 -0.97
C HIS A 86 -12.02 8.38 -0.87
N GLY A 87 -12.74 8.24 0.24
CA GLY A 87 -13.44 6.98 0.56
C GLY A 87 -12.46 5.85 0.81
N LEU A 88 -12.45 4.84 -0.04
CA LEU A 88 -11.50 3.72 0.00
C LEU A 88 -10.40 3.83 -1.06
N THR A 89 -10.30 4.95 -1.77
CA THR A 89 -9.29 5.18 -2.81
C THR A 89 -8.26 6.17 -2.32
N ALA A 90 -6.98 5.86 -2.49
CA ALA A 90 -5.87 6.71 -2.08
C ALA A 90 -4.96 7.12 -3.23
N SER A 91 -4.47 8.37 -3.16
CA SER A 91 -3.33 8.87 -3.91
C SER A 91 -2.18 9.09 -2.93
N ILE A 92 -1.00 8.60 -3.26
CA ILE A 92 0.18 8.62 -2.40
C ILE A 92 1.29 9.38 -3.08
N HIS A 93 1.87 10.35 -2.39
CA HIS A 93 3.02 11.11 -2.84
C HIS A 93 4.22 10.83 -1.93
N VAL A 94 5.33 10.38 -2.52
CA VAL A 94 6.53 9.95 -1.79
C VAL A 94 7.70 10.81 -2.20
N ARG A 95 8.42 11.35 -1.22
CA ARG A 95 9.70 12.04 -1.41
C ARG A 95 10.80 11.21 -0.76
N ALA A 96 11.78 10.79 -1.56
CA ALA A 96 12.81 9.87 -1.11
C ALA A 96 14.18 10.18 -1.72
N GLY A 97 15.22 9.77 -1.03
CA GLY A 97 16.56 9.64 -1.56
C GLY A 97 16.77 8.27 -2.20
N ILE A 98 17.61 8.19 -3.21
CA ILE A 98 17.99 6.92 -3.82
C ILE A 98 19.50 6.76 -3.75
N ARG A 99 19.93 5.54 -3.43
CA ARG A 99 21.35 5.19 -3.41
C ARG A 99 21.98 5.32 -4.79
N TYR A 100 23.17 5.92 -4.83
CA TYR A 100 23.98 6.01 -6.02
C TYR A 100 25.26 5.14 -5.87
N PRO A 101 25.70 4.41 -6.89
CA PRO A 101 25.06 4.24 -8.21
C PRO A 101 23.96 3.17 -8.18
N ALA A 102 22.75 3.55 -8.55
CA ALA A 102 21.64 2.62 -8.71
C ALA A 102 20.77 3.05 -9.92
N PRO A 103 20.11 2.11 -10.60
CA PRO A 103 19.20 2.43 -11.69
C PRO A 103 17.93 3.10 -11.14
N LEU A 104 17.90 4.44 -11.20
CA LEU A 104 16.80 5.25 -10.63
C LEU A 104 15.42 4.75 -11.06
N ARG A 105 15.23 4.57 -12.38
CA ARG A 105 13.95 4.14 -12.93
C ARG A 105 13.50 2.80 -12.36
N ALA A 106 14.36 1.80 -12.36
CA ALA A 106 14.01 0.48 -11.83
C ALA A 106 13.74 0.51 -10.32
N THR A 107 14.43 1.38 -9.57
CA THR A 107 14.22 1.54 -8.13
C THR A 107 12.89 2.21 -7.84
N THR A 108 12.54 3.28 -8.57
CA THR A 108 11.25 3.99 -8.40
C THR A 108 10.06 3.15 -8.86
N GLU A 109 10.19 2.39 -9.95
CA GLU A 109 9.14 1.44 -10.40
C GLU A 109 8.88 0.38 -9.32
N ARG A 110 9.94 -0.19 -8.74
CA ARG A 110 9.81 -1.16 -7.65
C ARG A 110 9.18 -0.55 -6.40
N LEU A 111 9.59 0.66 -6.03
CA LEU A 111 9.01 1.38 -4.90
C LEU A 111 7.51 1.62 -5.09
N SER A 112 7.11 2.10 -6.27
CA SER A 112 5.71 2.32 -6.62
C SER A 112 4.88 1.05 -6.50
N GLU A 113 5.37 -0.06 -7.04
CA GLU A 113 4.68 -1.34 -6.99
C GLU A 113 4.56 -1.88 -5.57
N GLN A 114 5.62 -1.79 -4.77
CA GLN A 114 5.59 -2.22 -3.38
C GLN A 114 4.62 -1.40 -2.54
N ILE A 115 4.61 -0.08 -2.70
CA ILE A 115 3.66 0.78 -1.99
C ILE A 115 2.24 0.42 -2.38
N ARG A 116 1.94 0.33 -3.69
CA ARG A 116 0.61 -0.03 -4.16
C ARG A 116 0.14 -1.35 -3.58
N THR A 117 0.94 -2.40 -3.70
CA THR A 117 0.56 -3.75 -3.27
C THR A 117 0.45 -3.85 -1.74
N GLN A 118 1.46 -3.38 -1.01
CA GLN A 118 1.52 -3.59 0.43
C GLN A 118 0.58 -2.67 1.20
N VAL A 119 0.43 -1.41 0.77
CA VAL A 119 -0.50 -0.48 1.43
C VAL A 119 -1.94 -0.93 1.18
N SER A 120 -2.27 -1.33 -0.05
CA SER A 120 -3.60 -1.87 -0.36
C SER A 120 -3.92 -3.09 0.49
N ALA A 121 -2.98 -4.04 0.59
CA ALA A 121 -3.17 -5.27 1.36
C ALA A 121 -3.30 -5.02 2.88
N ARG A 122 -2.49 -4.10 3.43
CA ARG A 122 -2.46 -3.83 4.89
C ARG A 122 -3.60 -2.93 5.36
N CYS A 123 -4.07 -2.01 4.50
CA CYS A 123 -5.07 -1.02 4.87
C CYS A 123 -6.46 -1.31 4.31
N GLY A 124 -6.60 -2.25 3.38
CA GLY A 124 -7.87 -2.54 2.72
C GLY A 124 -8.37 -1.40 1.84
N ILE A 125 -7.47 -0.60 1.26
CA ILE A 125 -7.77 0.54 0.39
C ILE A 125 -7.25 0.31 -1.03
N ASP A 126 -7.82 1.00 -2.01
CA ASP A 126 -7.36 0.98 -3.40
C ASP A 126 -6.37 2.13 -3.65
N VAL A 127 -5.09 1.80 -3.83
CA VAL A 127 -4.05 2.79 -4.17
C VAL A 127 -4.01 3.00 -5.68
N ARG A 128 -4.58 4.10 -6.16
CA ARG A 128 -4.68 4.43 -7.57
C ARG A 128 -3.44 5.06 -8.16
N GLN A 129 -2.86 5.99 -7.40
CA GLN A 129 -1.73 6.79 -7.86
C GLN A 129 -0.61 6.78 -6.83
N VAL A 130 0.61 6.61 -7.31
CA VAL A 130 1.83 6.74 -6.48
C VAL A 130 2.79 7.63 -7.25
N ASP A 131 2.97 8.86 -6.78
CA ASP A 131 3.92 9.82 -7.31
C ASP A 131 5.20 9.77 -6.48
N ILE A 132 6.34 9.74 -7.13
CA ILE A 132 7.64 9.63 -6.47
C ILE A 132 8.55 10.78 -6.91
N ASP A 133 8.93 11.60 -5.93
CA ASP A 133 9.95 12.63 -6.10
C ASP A 133 11.28 12.11 -5.53
N VAL A 134 12.30 12.12 -6.36
CA VAL A 134 13.66 11.79 -5.93
C VAL A 134 14.41 13.09 -5.61
N ASP A 135 14.50 13.42 -4.34
CA ASP A 135 15.11 14.68 -3.89
C ASP A 135 16.61 14.60 -3.68
N ALA A 136 17.15 13.39 -3.48
CA ALA A 136 18.55 13.20 -3.16
C ALA A 136 19.12 11.92 -3.77
N LEU A 137 20.39 11.96 -4.13
CA LEU A 137 21.20 10.78 -4.41
C LEU A 137 22.17 10.57 -3.26
N VAL A 138 22.06 9.42 -2.60
CA VAL A 138 22.88 9.07 -1.43
C VAL A 138 24.00 8.15 -1.89
N SER A 139 25.26 8.60 -1.79
CA SER A 139 26.42 7.77 -2.07
C SER A 139 26.96 7.13 -0.79
N ASP A 140 27.29 5.84 -0.83
CA ASP A 140 27.94 5.12 0.29
C ASP A 140 29.42 5.52 0.48
N THR A 141 29.87 6.60 -0.16
CA THR A 141 31.23 7.10 0.07
C THR A 141 31.29 7.61 1.52
N LYS A 142 31.68 6.75 2.45
CA LYS A 142 32.35 7.20 3.66
C LYS A 142 33.56 7.98 3.16
N THR A 143 33.41 9.27 3.04
CA THR A 143 34.56 10.16 3.01
C THR A 143 35.22 9.98 4.37
N GLY A 144 36.27 9.12 4.42
CA GLY A 144 37.16 9.12 5.55
C GLY A 144 37.64 10.56 5.71
N ASP A 145 37.22 11.20 6.76
CA ASP A 145 37.84 12.44 7.26
C ASP A 145 39.31 12.14 7.44
N THR A 146 40.09 12.37 6.40
CA THR A 146 41.49 12.69 6.56
C THR A 146 41.50 14.11 7.04
N ASN A 147 41.27 14.29 8.34
CA ASN A 147 41.65 15.50 9.05
C ASN A 147 43.17 15.57 9.03
N THR A 148 43.72 15.99 7.87
CA THR A 148 45.09 16.45 7.78
C THR A 148 45.12 17.86 8.38
N ASN A 149 45.15 17.89 9.71
CA ASN A 149 45.51 19.06 10.46
C ASN A 149 47.01 19.34 10.18
N GLY A 150 47.25 19.92 9.01
CA GLY A 150 48.55 20.43 8.62
C GLY A 150 48.91 21.59 9.51
N ARG A 151 49.46 21.25 10.67
CA ARG A 151 50.19 22.19 11.54
C ARG A 151 51.40 22.70 10.73
N ARG A 152 51.24 23.86 10.08
CA ARG A 152 52.36 24.63 9.58
C ARG A 152 53.02 25.23 10.79
N GLU A 153 54.07 24.58 11.25
CA GLU A 153 55.10 25.26 12.06
C GLU A 153 55.83 26.20 11.09
N LEU A 154 55.70 27.51 11.36
CA LEU A 154 56.56 28.53 10.81
C LEU A 154 57.74 28.70 11.77
N LEU A 155 58.92 28.34 11.28
CA LEU A 155 60.18 28.81 11.82
C LEU A 155 60.50 30.13 11.22
#